data_831114b0e41213181cf650bdcec16800
#
_entry.id   831114b0e41213181cf650bdcec16800
#
_cell.length_a   1.000
_cell.length_b   1.000
_cell.length_c   1.000
_cell.angle_alpha   90.00
_cell.angle_beta   90.00
_cell.angle_gamma   90.00
#
_symmetry.space_group_name_H-M   'P 1'
#
loop_
_entity.id
_entity.type
_entity.pdbx_description
1 polymer ?
#
loop_
_entity_poly.entity_id
_entity_poly.type
_entity_poly.pdbx_seq_one_letter_code
_entity_poly.pdbx_strand_id
1 'polypeptide(L)'
;ACLVGSEMCIRDSISTMGLAMEAAAENNKEFIVLDRPNPVGGLKIEGNLTEDDCISFVSQFKIPYLYGLTCGELAFMLNGEKMLKDGKQCKLQVVKMKGWKRKMDYTQTGLQWVPSSPHIPHPHSAFFYPVSGILGELGYMSIGVGYTIPFQMFAAPWVEAEKLARNLNGLNVPGIVFRPMYLKPFYSVGKGELLQGVQVHIMDFGKAPLSEIQFLVMQEVAALYPDRAVFDHADKGRFAMFDKVSGSKQIRERFSKRNRWEDIRDYWYKDVEEFRKLSKQYYLYK
;
A
#
# COMPACT_ATOMS: atom_id res chain seq x y z
N ALA A 1 -15.97 20.76 7.45
CA ALA A 1 -15.94 19.48 8.14
C ALA A 1 -14.50 19.01 8.17
N CYS A 2 -13.95 18.84 9.35
CA CYS A 2 -12.65 18.20 9.52
C CYS A 2 -12.87 16.69 9.39
N LEU A 3 -12.42 16.08 8.31
CA LEU A 3 -12.39 14.62 8.17
C LEU A 3 -11.26 14.06 9.04
N VAL A 4 -11.50 14.03 10.35
CA VAL A 4 -10.68 13.32 11.30
C VAL A 4 -11.45 12.06 11.68
N GLY A 5 -10.94 10.89 11.24
CA GLY A 5 -11.31 9.62 11.85
C GLY A 5 -12.33 8.72 11.15
N SER A 6 -12.47 8.74 9.83
CA SER A 6 -13.19 7.67 9.12
C SER A 6 -12.19 6.73 8.42
N GLU A 7 -11.25 6.18 9.19
CA GLU A 7 -10.07 5.58 8.60
C GLU A 7 -9.98 4.10 8.93
N MET A 8 -10.71 3.28 8.19
CA MET A 8 -10.48 1.84 8.25
C MET A 8 -9.23 1.43 7.44
N CYS A 9 -8.79 2.24 6.47
CA CYS A 9 -7.61 1.97 5.65
C CYS A 9 -7.01 3.27 5.11
N ILE A 10 -5.69 3.37 4.97
CA ILE A 10 -5.01 4.55 4.39
C ILE A 10 -5.56 4.89 2.99
N ARG A 11 -5.91 3.89 2.20
CA ARG A 11 -6.50 4.07 0.85
C ARG A 11 -7.92 4.62 0.90
N ASP A 12 -8.74 4.16 1.82
CA ASP A 12 -10.14 4.59 1.93
C ASP A 12 -10.25 6.07 2.28
N SER A 13 -9.26 6.63 2.98
CA SER A 13 -9.21 8.06 3.35
C SER A 13 -9.09 8.97 2.14
N ILE A 14 -8.30 8.60 1.12
CA ILE A 14 -8.19 9.41 -0.12
C ILE A 14 -9.46 9.32 -0.96
N SER A 15 -10.13 8.18 -0.97
CA SER A 15 -11.44 8.03 -1.64
C SER A 15 -12.52 8.85 -0.93
N THR A 16 -12.53 8.85 0.39
CA THR A 16 -13.42 9.71 1.19
C THR A 16 -13.16 11.20 0.91
N MET A 17 -11.88 11.61 0.80
CA MET A 17 -11.52 12.98 0.41
C MET A 17 -12.08 13.31 -0.98
N GLY A 18 -11.91 12.42 -1.95
CA GLY A 18 -12.43 12.59 -3.31
C GLY A 18 -13.94 12.78 -3.33
N LEU A 19 -14.69 11.90 -2.67
CA LEU A 19 -16.15 12.01 -2.56
C LEU A 19 -16.60 13.32 -1.89
N ALA A 20 -15.88 13.77 -0.87
CA ALA A 20 -16.16 15.04 -0.21
C ALA A 20 -15.87 16.25 -1.13
N MET A 21 -14.81 16.17 -1.94
CA MET A 21 -14.52 17.18 -2.97
C MET A 21 -15.59 17.19 -4.05
N GLU A 22 -16.09 16.04 -4.49
CA GLU A 22 -17.21 15.93 -5.45
C GLU A 22 -18.47 16.57 -4.88
N ALA A 23 -18.83 16.26 -3.64
CA ALA A 23 -19.98 16.85 -2.96
C ALA A 23 -19.83 18.37 -2.79
N ALA A 24 -18.62 18.87 -2.50
CA ALA A 24 -18.35 20.31 -2.44
C ALA A 24 -18.53 20.99 -3.80
N ALA A 25 -18.05 20.35 -4.88
CA ALA A 25 -18.24 20.83 -6.25
C ALA A 25 -19.72 20.90 -6.62
N GLU A 26 -20.50 19.85 -6.35
CA GLU A 26 -21.93 19.75 -6.64
C GLU A 26 -22.76 20.83 -5.91
N ASN A 27 -22.35 21.20 -4.71
CA ASN A 27 -23.05 22.19 -3.89
C ASN A 27 -22.41 23.57 -3.93
N ASN A 28 -21.45 23.81 -4.84
CA ASN A 28 -20.71 25.08 -4.97
C ASN A 28 -20.12 25.56 -3.63
N LYS A 29 -19.58 24.61 -2.85
CA LYS A 29 -18.91 24.88 -1.57
C LYS A 29 -17.40 24.90 -1.74
N GLU A 30 -16.74 25.66 -0.87
CA GLU A 30 -15.28 25.61 -0.75
C GLU A 30 -14.87 24.36 0.02
N PHE A 31 -13.81 23.69 -0.44
CA PHE A 31 -13.20 22.54 0.21
C PHE A 31 -11.80 22.92 0.69
N ILE A 32 -11.57 22.78 1.99
CA ILE A 32 -10.30 23.14 2.62
C ILE A 32 -9.60 21.87 3.12
N VAL A 33 -8.38 21.61 2.61
CA VAL A 33 -7.52 20.53 3.10
C VAL A 33 -6.49 21.10 4.06
N LEU A 34 -6.54 20.64 5.32
CA LEU A 34 -5.45 20.86 6.26
C LEU A 34 -4.38 19.79 5.99
N ASP A 35 -3.32 20.18 5.30
CA ASP A 35 -2.33 19.20 4.82
C ASP A 35 -1.52 18.60 5.96
N ARG A 36 -1.05 17.37 5.76
CA ARG A 36 -0.33 16.58 6.76
C ARG A 36 0.78 15.75 6.09
N PRO A 37 1.83 15.37 6.85
CA PRO A 37 2.92 14.55 6.31
C PRO A 37 2.39 13.24 5.71
N ASN A 38 2.91 12.87 4.53
CA ASN A 38 2.77 11.51 4.08
C ASN A 38 3.66 10.63 4.97
N PRO A 39 3.12 9.60 5.65
CA PRO A 39 3.90 8.78 6.58
C PRO A 39 5.13 8.13 5.92
N VAL A 40 5.00 7.71 4.67
CA VAL A 40 6.09 7.09 3.87
C VAL A 40 6.98 8.11 3.16
N GLY A 41 6.82 9.40 3.43
CA GLY A 41 7.53 10.47 2.73
C GLY A 41 6.98 10.73 1.33
N GLY A 42 7.65 11.63 0.60
CA GLY A 42 7.19 12.11 -0.71
C GLY A 42 8.03 11.61 -1.90
N LEU A 43 8.94 10.64 -1.72
CA LEU A 43 9.86 10.23 -2.78
C LEU A 43 9.52 8.90 -3.44
N LYS A 44 8.82 8.00 -2.73
CA LYS A 44 8.49 6.67 -3.26
C LYS A 44 7.24 6.71 -4.12
N ILE A 45 7.38 6.22 -5.34
CA ILE A 45 6.30 5.99 -6.29
C ILE A 45 6.48 4.56 -6.81
N GLU A 46 5.52 3.69 -6.54
CA GLU A 46 5.57 2.27 -6.89
C GLU A 46 4.17 1.79 -7.29
N GLY A 47 4.09 0.94 -8.30
CA GLY A 47 2.86 0.37 -8.81
C GLY A 47 2.37 1.01 -10.10
N ASN A 48 1.55 0.26 -10.85
CA ASN A 48 0.85 0.75 -12.03
C ASN A 48 -0.29 1.70 -11.64
N LEU A 49 -0.76 2.51 -12.57
CA LEU A 49 -2.01 3.26 -12.40
C LEU A 49 -3.19 2.29 -12.31
N THR A 50 -4.19 2.67 -11.51
CA THR A 50 -5.45 1.89 -11.44
C THR A 50 -6.14 1.90 -12.80
N GLU A 51 -6.44 0.72 -13.33
CA GLU A 51 -7.15 0.54 -14.60
C GLU A 51 -8.67 0.69 -14.42
N ASP A 52 -9.38 1.00 -15.51
CA ASP A 52 -10.80 1.38 -15.46
C ASP A 52 -11.70 0.30 -14.85
N ASP A 53 -11.40 -0.97 -15.10
CA ASP A 53 -12.15 -2.10 -14.55
C ASP A 53 -11.82 -2.45 -13.10
N CYS A 54 -10.80 -1.79 -12.53
CA CYS A 54 -10.41 -1.88 -11.12
C CYS A 54 -10.82 -0.66 -10.29
N ILE A 55 -11.37 0.39 -10.92
CA ILE A 55 -11.87 1.57 -10.22
C ILE A 55 -12.93 1.15 -9.19
N SER A 56 -12.72 1.56 -7.96
CA SER A 56 -13.57 1.18 -6.82
C SER A 56 -13.30 2.10 -5.63
N PHE A 57 -14.05 1.96 -4.54
CA PHE A 57 -13.78 2.74 -3.33
C PHE A 57 -12.36 2.55 -2.78
N VAL A 58 -11.77 1.35 -2.90
CA VAL A 58 -10.37 1.10 -2.49
C VAL A 58 -9.32 1.53 -3.52
N SER A 59 -9.72 1.93 -4.73
CA SER A 59 -8.85 2.39 -5.82
C SER A 59 -9.61 3.34 -6.74
N GLN A 60 -10.05 4.47 -6.17
CA GLN A 60 -10.96 5.40 -6.85
C GLN A 60 -10.30 6.19 -7.99
N PHE A 61 -9.00 6.42 -7.90
CA PHE A 61 -8.28 7.27 -8.83
C PHE A 61 -7.19 6.54 -9.59
N LYS A 62 -6.88 6.99 -10.79
CA LYS A 62 -5.77 6.49 -11.62
C LYS A 62 -4.43 6.98 -11.07
N ILE A 63 -4.03 6.44 -9.94
CA ILE A 63 -2.77 6.72 -9.25
C ILE A 63 -2.05 5.42 -8.91
N PRO A 64 -0.71 5.42 -8.76
CA PRO A 64 0.04 4.24 -8.36
C PRO A 64 -0.27 3.79 -6.94
N TYR A 65 0.10 2.56 -6.61
CA TYR A 65 -0.07 2.00 -5.26
C TYR A 65 0.62 2.84 -4.18
N LEU A 66 1.87 3.26 -4.44
CA LEU A 66 2.56 4.34 -3.71
C LEU A 66 2.68 5.55 -4.63
N TYR A 67 2.10 6.66 -4.26
CA TYR A 67 1.99 7.85 -5.11
C TYR A 67 2.85 9.04 -4.67
N GLY A 68 3.47 8.99 -3.46
CA GLY A 68 4.45 9.97 -3.01
C GLY A 68 3.95 11.42 -2.85
N LEU A 69 2.66 11.64 -2.66
CA LEU A 69 2.07 12.97 -2.45
C LEU A 69 1.52 13.09 -1.03
N THR A 70 1.47 14.32 -0.49
CA THR A 70 0.64 14.63 0.68
C THR A 70 -0.85 14.67 0.30
N CYS A 71 -1.74 14.68 1.29
CA CYS A 71 -3.18 14.80 1.02
C CYS A 71 -3.51 16.08 0.25
N GLY A 72 -2.85 17.20 0.60
CA GLY A 72 -3.05 18.49 -0.09
C GLY A 72 -2.54 18.48 -1.51
N GLU A 73 -1.35 17.91 -1.75
CA GLU A 73 -0.80 17.75 -3.11
C GLU A 73 -1.69 16.84 -3.97
N LEU A 74 -2.16 15.72 -3.40
CA LEU A 74 -3.09 14.83 -4.08
C LEU A 74 -4.41 15.53 -4.41
N ALA A 75 -4.99 16.28 -3.47
CA ALA A 75 -6.22 17.03 -3.72
C ALA A 75 -6.05 18.03 -4.86
N PHE A 76 -4.92 18.76 -4.91
CA PHE A 76 -4.61 19.64 -6.03
C PHE A 76 -4.52 18.90 -7.35
N MET A 77 -3.85 17.75 -7.38
CA MET A 77 -3.74 16.93 -8.59
C MET A 77 -5.10 16.40 -9.04
N LEU A 78 -5.89 15.81 -8.14
CA LEU A 78 -7.22 15.30 -8.47
C LEU A 78 -8.12 16.40 -9.05
N ASN A 79 -8.07 17.59 -8.46
CA ASN A 79 -8.87 18.75 -8.91
C ASN A 79 -8.33 19.33 -10.22
N GLY A 80 -7.02 19.49 -10.37
CA GLY A 80 -6.36 20.06 -11.55
C GLY A 80 -6.49 19.19 -12.79
N GLU A 81 -6.28 17.87 -12.63
CA GLU A 81 -6.39 16.87 -13.70
C GLU A 81 -7.85 16.43 -13.96
N LYS A 82 -8.82 17.04 -13.28
CA LYS A 82 -10.25 16.70 -13.43
C LYS A 82 -10.55 15.21 -13.18
N MET A 83 -9.87 14.62 -12.18
CA MET A 83 -10.01 13.20 -11.85
C MET A 83 -11.22 12.90 -10.97
N LEU A 84 -11.95 13.92 -10.51
CA LEU A 84 -13.21 13.75 -9.80
C LEU A 84 -14.31 13.31 -10.78
N LYS A 85 -15.38 12.74 -10.25
CA LYS A 85 -16.51 12.24 -11.04
C LYS A 85 -17.01 13.30 -12.04
N ASP A 86 -17.22 12.88 -13.29
CA ASP A 86 -17.65 13.71 -14.40
C ASP A 86 -16.71 14.91 -14.71
N GLY A 87 -15.45 14.81 -14.32
CA GLY A 87 -14.44 15.86 -14.51
C GLY A 87 -14.71 17.13 -13.69
N LYS A 88 -15.50 17.01 -12.61
CA LYS A 88 -15.84 18.14 -11.73
C LYS A 88 -14.61 18.73 -11.06
N GLN A 89 -14.68 20.00 -10.72
CA GLN A 89 -13.67 20.70 -9.95
C GLN A 89 -14.36 21.49 -8.82
N CYS A 90 -13.81 21.41 -7.61
CA CYS A 90 -14.30 22.21 -6.48
C CYS A 90 -13.43 23.46 -6.26
N LYS A 91 -13.95 24.43 -5.51
CA LYS A 91 -13.16 25.55 -4.98
C LYS A 91 -12.26 25.00 -3.87
N LEU A 92 -11.00 24.73 -4.19
CA LEU A 92 -10.05 24.05 -3.32
C LEU A 92 -9.05 25.02 -2.70
N GLN A 93 -8.90 24.95 -1.37
CA GLN A 93 -7.82 25.59 -0.63
C GLN A 93 -7.02 24.52 0.12
N VAL A 94 -5.69 24.65 0.13
CA VAL A 94 -4.80 23.79 0.94
C VAL A 94 -4.02 24.63 1.93
N VAL A 95 -4.17 24.32 3.21
CA VAL A 95 -3.37 24.92 4.27
C VAL A 95 -2.07 24.12 4.37
N LYS A 96 -0.96 24.73 3.94
CA LYS A 96 0.34 24.08 3.87
C LYS A 96 0.96 23.85 5.23
N MET A 97 1.66 22.73 5.37
CA MET A 97 2.54 22.46 6.51
C MET A 97 3.74 23.40 6.54
N LYS A 98 4.30 23.62 7.72
CA LYS A 98 5.58 24.30 7.90
C LYS A 98 6.68 23.29 8.23
N GLY A 99 7.84 23.40 7.56
CA GLY A 99 9.04 22.62 7.88
C GLY A 99 9.09 21.19 7.34
N TRP A 100 8.01 20.61 6.83
CA TRP A 100 8.07 19.29 6.22
C TRP A 100 8.77 19.33 4.86
N LYS A 101 9.61 18.33 4.62
CA LYS A 101 10.32 18.11 3.36
C LYS A 101 9.98 16.73 2.81
N ARG A 102 9.94 16.60 1.49
CA ARG A 102 9.56 15.35 0.81
C ARG A 102 10.37 14.12 1.21
N LYS A 103 11.65 14.31 1.58
CA LYS A 103 12.54 13.24 2.06
C LYS A 103 12.25 12.77 3.49
N MET A 104 11.45 13.51 4.24
CA MET A 104 11.09 13.15 5.61
C MET A 104 10.00 12.09 5.62
N ASP A 105 10.21 11.02 6.37
CA ASP A 105 9.14 10.16 6.85
C ASP A 105 8.48 10.76 8.10
N TYR A 106 7.42 10.12 8.59
CA TYR A 106 6.66 10.65 9.73
C TYR A 106 7.50 10.76 11.01
N THR A 107 8.43 9.83 11.25
CA THR A 107 9.26 9.81 12.48
C THR A 107 10.17 11.02 12.59
N GLN A 108 10.54 11.61 11.47
CA GLN A 108 11.42 12.79 11.38
C GLN A 108 10.67 14.11 11.57
N THR A 109 9.33 14.09 11.66
CA THR A 109 8.52 15.30 11.79
C THR A 109 8.45 15.82 13.23
N GLY A 110 8.75 14.99 14.21
CA GLY A 110 8.55 15.32 15.64
C GLY A 110 7.08 15.35 16.09
N LEU A 111 6.14 15.03 15.20
CA LEU A 111 4.71 15.00 15.53
C LEU A 111 4.34 13.71 16.26
N GLN A 112 3.38 13.82 17.19
CA GLN A 112 2.79 12.66 17.82
C GLN A 112 1.98 11.87 16.79
N TRP A 113 2.13 10.54 16.81
CA TRP A 113 1.31 9.67 15.96
C TRP A 113 -0.10 9.58 16.50
N VAL A 114 -1.07 9.87 15.66
CA VAL A 114 -2.48 9.57 15.91
C VAL A 114 -2.83 8.36 15.05
N PRO A 115 -3.24 7.22 15.65
CA PRO A 115 -3.58 6.03 14.87
C PRO A 115 -4.67 6.34 13.84
N SER A 116 -4.37 6.10 12.58
CA SER A 116 -5.31 6.33 11.47
C SER A 116 -6.26 5.16 11.27
N SER A 117 -5.91 4.00 11.80
CA SER A 117 -6.67 2.76 11.72
C SER A 117 -6.27 1.87 12.89
N PRO A 118 -7.14 0.95 13.36
CA PRO A 118 -6.77 -0.06 14.36
C PRO A 118 -5.54 -0.89 13.96
N HIS A 119 -5.30 -1.05 12.65
CA HIS A 119 -4.17 -1.80 12.11
C HIS A 119 -2.95 -0.94 11.78
N ILE A 120 -3.04 0.39 11.99
CA ILE A 120 -1.92 1.34 11.82
C ILE A 120 -1.66 2.03 13.17
N PRO A 121 -1.31 1.28 14.22
CA PRO A 121 -1.15 1.83 15.57
C PRO A 121 0.11 2.69 15.72
N HIS A 122 1.10 2.56 14.82
CA HIS A 122 2.38 3.25 14.89
C HIS A 122 2.78 3.81 13.52
N PRO A 123 3.62 4.86 13.45
CA PRO A 123 4.15 5.38 12.18
C PRO A 123 4.79 4.29 11.31
N HIS A 124 5.54 3.38 11.93
CA HIS A 124 6.18 2.26 11.23
C HIS A 124 5.17 1.31 10.56
N SER A 125 3.97 1.14 11.12
CA SER A 125 2.95 0.30 10.45
C SER A 125 2.56 0.84 9.08
N ALA A 126 2.61 2.17 8.89
CA ALA A 126 2.37 2.79 7.59
C ALA A 126 3.46 2.43 6.55
N PHE A 127 4.72 2.22 6.99
CA PHE A 127 5.81 1.79 6.09
C PHE A 127 5.62 0.35 5.61
N PHE A 128 5.04 -0.50 6.45
CA PHE A 128 4.85 -1.91 6.15
C PHE A 128 3.53 -2.23 5.45
N TYR A 129 2.56 -1.31 5.46
CA TYR A 129 1.32 -1.51 4.70
C TYR A 129 1.59 -1.80 3.21
N PRO A 130 2.46 -1.05 2.50
CA PRO A 130 2.82 -1.38 1.12
C PRO A 130 3.53 -2.73 0.94
N VAL A 131 4.19 -3.21 1.98
CA VAL A 131 4.97 -4.45 1.95
C VAL A 131 4.10 -5.69 1.82
N SER A 132 2.89 -5.69 2.42
CA SER A 132 2.07 -6.90 2.54
C SER A 132 0.58 -6.70 2.26
N GLY A 133 0.12 -5.45 2.09
CA GLY A 133 -1.30 -5.13 2.03
C GLY A 133 -2.05 -5.79 0.88
N ILE A 134 -1.46 -5.90 -0.32
CA ILE A 134 -2.09 -6.54 -1.48
C ILE A 134 -2.26 -8.05 -1.23
N LEU A 135 -1.19 -8.72 -0.76
CA LEU A 135 -1.27 -10.15 -0.42
C LEU A 135 -2.28 -10.41 0.71
N GLY A 136 -2.37 -9.48 1.67
CA GLY A 136 -3.33 -9.57 2.77
C GLY A 136 -4.79 -9.65 2.34
N GLU A 137 -5.13 -9.05 1.20
CA GLU A 137 -6.49 -9.10 0.65
C GLU A 137 -6.92 -10.53 0.25
N LEU A 138 -5.98 -11.41 -0.04
CA LEU A 138 -6.28 -12.80 -0.36
C LEU A 138 -6.63 -13.65 0.89
N GLY A 139 -6.30 -13.17 2.10
CA GLY A 139 -6.50 -13.95 3.32
C GLY A 139 -5.72 -15.29 3.34
N TYR A 140 -4.72 -15.42 2.50
CA TYR A 140 -3.96 -16.65 2.26
C TYR A 140 -2.88 -16.89 3.32
N MET A 141 -2.19 -15.85 3.73
CA MET A 141 -1.19 -15.86 4.81
C MET A 141 -1.51 -14.77 5.82
N SER A 142 -1.09 -14.96 7.06
CA SER A 142 -1.08 -13.87 8.04
C SER A 142 -0.03 -12.84 7.66
N ILE A 143 -0.44 -11.59 7.59
CA ILE A 143 0.42 -10.41 7.38
C ILE A 143 0.64 -9.63 8.67
N GLY A 144 0.39 -10.25 9.82
CA GLY A 144 0.53 -9.63 11.14
C GLY A 144 -0.72 -8.89 11.63
N VAL A 145 -1.76 -8.76 10.83
CA VAL A 145 -3.07 -8.32 11.29
C VAL A 145 -3.61 -9.40 12.23
N GLY A 146 -3.96 -9.01 13.45
CA GLY A 146 -4.30 -9.97 14.52
C GLY A 146 -3.12 -10.32 15.43
N TYR A 147 -2.00 -9.65 15.26
CA TYR A 147 -0.82 -9.71 16.13
C TYR A 147 -0.26 -8.30 16.39
N THR A 148 0.82 -8.19 17.16
CA THR A 148 1.36 -6.91 17.63
C THR A 148 2.11 -6.09 16.56
N ILE A 149 2.41 -6.70 15.40
CA ILE A 149 3.18 -6.09 14.31
C ILE A 149 2.43 -6.20 12.96
N PRO A 150 1.31 -5.49 12.80
CA PRO A 150 0.52 -5.55 11.57
C PRO A 150 1.36 -5.13 10.36
N PHE A 151 1.18 -5.86 9.26
CA PHE A 151 1.84 -5.71 7.96
C PHE A 151 3.34 -6.05 7.91
N GLN A 152 3.97 -6.43 9.03
CA GLN A 152 5.41 -6.61 9.13
C GLN A 152 5.86 -8.06 8.94
N MET A 153 4.97 -8.96 8.53
CA MET A 153 5.30 -10.37 8.44
C MET A 153 4.50 -11.10 7.36
N PHE A 154 4.97 -12.32 7.07
CA PHE A 154 4.25 -13.31 6.26
C PHE A 154 4.36 -14.66 6.94
N ALA A 155 3.24 -15.24 7.38
CA ALA A 155 3.25 -16.49 8.14
C ALA A 155 2.04 -17.37 7.83
N ALA A 156 2.25 -18.69 7.90
CA ALA A 156 1.19 -19.69 7.78
C ALA A 156 1.58 -20.95 8.58
N PRO A 157 0.61 -21.85 8.93
CA PRO A 157 0.92 -23.04 9.73
C PRO A 157 1.81 -24.06 8.98
N TRP A 158 1.80 -24.03 7.65
CA TRP A 158 2.56 -24.96 6.78
C TRP A 158 3.91 -24.40 6.31
N VAL A 159 4.28 -23.19 6.70
CA VAL A 159 5.58 -22.59 6.36
C VAL A 159 6.66 -23.07 7.33
N GLU A 160 7.85 -23.32 6.81
CA GLU A 160 9.09 -23.50 7.57
C GLU A 160 9.84 -22.15 7.64
N ALA A 161 9.83 -21.50 8.81
CA ALA A 161 10.32 -20.12 8.98
C ALA A 161 11.76 -19.93 8.51
N GLU A 162 12.67 -20.84 8.91
CA GLU A 162 14.10 -20.77 8.58
C GLU A 162 14.36 -20.93 7.09
N LYS A 163 13.60 -21.81 6.43
CA LYS A 163 13.74 -22.09 5.01
C LYS A 163 13.26 -20.90 4.17
N LEU A 164 12.09 -20.35 4.51
CA LEU A 164 11.57 -19.18 3.83
C LEU A 164 12.48 -17.96 4.02
N ALA A 165 12.96 -17.72 5.25
CA ALA A 165 13.87 -16.62 5.54
C ALA A 165 15.19 -16.73 4.75
N ARG A 166 15.77 -17.94 4.68
CA ARG A 166 16.99 -18.18 3.91
C ARG A 166 16.82 -17.88 2.43
N ASN A 167 15.72 -18.34 1.83
CA ASN A 167 15.44 -18.13 0.42
C ASN A 167 15.24 -16.65 0.11
N LEU A 168 14.39 -15.96 0.90
CA LEU A 168 14.13 -14.54 0.73
C LEU A 168 15.38 -13.67 0.91
N ASN A 169 16.22 -13.98 1.91
CA ASN A 169 17.49 -13.28 2.09
C ASN A 169 18.46 -13.57 0.93
N GLY A 170 18.39 -14.75 0.31
CA GLY A 170 19.16 -15.12 -0.87
C GLY A 170 18.85 -14.25 -2.09
N LEU A 171 17.68 -13.61 -2.15
CA LEU A 171 17.33 -12.64 -3.21
C LEU A 171 18.10 -11.32 -3.11
N ASN A 172 18.74 -11.05 -1.96
CA ASN A 172 19.49 -9.81 -1.70
C ASN A 172 18.69 -8.54 -1.99
N VAL A 173 17.43 -8.49 -1.54
CA VAL A 173 16.55 -7.33 -1.76
C VAL A 173 17.16 -6.10 -1.08
N PRO A 174 17.41 -5.00 -1.81
CA PRO A 174 18.07 -3.83 -1.26
C PRO A 174 17.36 -3.26 -0.03
N GLY A 175 18.07 -3.08 1.08
CA GLY A 175 17.54 -2.47 2.30
C GLY A 175 16.55 -3.33 3.09
N ILE A 176 16.42 -4.62 2.77
CA ILE A 176 15.50 -5.55 3.44
C ILE A 176 16.24 -6.75 4.01
N VAL A 177 15.83 -7.18 5.19
CA VAL A 177 16.25 -8.44 5.82
C VAL A 177 15.01 -9.18 6.32
N PHE A 178 14.97 -10.49 6.11
CA PHE A 178 13.92 -11.38 6.58
C PHE A 178 14.42 -12.20 7.77
N ARG A 179 13.73 -12.11 8.90
CA ARG A 179 14.03 -12.87 10.12
C ARG A 179 13.00 -13.98 10.31
N PRO A 180 13.41 -15.23 10.60
CA PRO A 180 12.48 -16.28 10.98
C PRO A 180 11.63 -15.87 12.17
N MET A 181 10.34 -16.23 12.17
CA MET A 181 9.40 -15.84 13.19
C MET A 181 8.37 -16.94 13.46
N TYR A 182 7.97 -17.06 14.73
CA TYR A 182 6.93 -17.97 15.24
C TYR A 182 5.93 -17.15 16.03
N LEU A 183 4.64 -17.35 15.80
CA LEU A 183 3.60 -16.56 16.45
C LEU A 183 2.28 -17.32 16.56
N LYS A 184 1.40 -16.82 17.44
CA LYS A 184 0.02 -17.28 17.57
C LYS A 184 -0.89 -16.05 17.53
N PRO A 185 -1.54 -15.75 16.39
CA PRO A 185 -2.44 -14.62 16.29
C PRO A 185 -3.67 -14.77 17.19
N PHE A 186 -4.18 -13.67 17.70
CA PHE A 186 -5.37 -13.66 18.53
C PHE A 186 -6.65 -13.31 17.75
N TYR A 187 -6.55 -12.83 16.51
CA TYR A 187 -7.65 -12.73 15.54
C TYR A 187 -7.12 -12.75 14.10
N SER A 188 -8.00 -12.68 13.08
CA SER A 188 -7.69 -12.70 11.64
C SER A 188 -7.11 -14.05 11.18
N VAL A 189 -6.32 -14.06 10.13
CA VAL A 189 -5.78 -15.28 9.50
C VAL A 189 -4.89 -16.04 10.48
N GLY A 190 -5.18 -17.33 10.67
CA GLY A 190 -4.45 -18.23 11.58
C GLY A 190 -4.77 -18.01 13.06
N LYS A 191 -5.91 -17.39 13.40
CA LYS A 191 -6.34 -17.16 14.79
C LYS A 191 -6.22 -18.42 15.63
N GLY A 192 -5.39 -18.34 16.69
CA GLY A 192 -5.23 -19.41 17.67
C GLY A 192 -4.34 -20.56 17.22
N GLU A 193 -3.82 -20.54 15.98
CA GLU A 193 -2.87 -21.52 15.46
C GLU A 193 -1.42 -21.08 15.66
N LEU A 194 -0.51 -22.02 15.78
CA LEU A 194 0.92 -21.72 15.74
C LEU A 194 1.34 -21.54 14.28
N LEU A 195 1.70 -20.31 13.92
CA LEU A 195 2.20 -19.96 12.60
C LEU A 195 3.70 -19.83 12.61
N GLN A 196 4.31 -20.14 11.47
CA GLN A 196 5.71 -19.92 11.17
C GLN A 196 5.83 -19.04 9.92
N GLY A 197 6.88 -18.26 9.86
CA GLY A 197 7.10 -17.39 8.71
C GLY A 197 8.25 -16.44 8.90
N VAL A 198 8.17 -15.27 8.28
CA VAL A 198 9.22 -14.27 8.32
C VAL A 198 8.70 -12.93 8.78
N GLN A 199 9.47 -12.26 9.63
CA GLN A 199 9.32 -10.82 9.88
C GLN A 199 10.20 -10.06 8.89
N VAL A 200 9.65 -9.00 8.32
CA VAL A 200 10.37 -8.08 7.42
C VAL A 200 11.02 -6.98 8.24
N HIS A 201 12.31 -6.76 8.05
CA HIS A 201 13.04 -5.63 8.61
C HIS A 201 13.49 -4.70 7.49
N ILE A 202 13.09 -3.43 7.56
CA ILE A 202 13.55 -2.38 6.63
C ILE A 202 14.82 -1.78 7.23
N MET A 203 15.96 -2.13 6.66
CA MET A 203 17.29 -1.67 7.10
C MET A 203 17.69 -0.36 6.43
N ASP A 204 17.22 -0.12 5.21
CA ASP A 204 17.42 1.13 4.45
C ASP A 204 16.13 1.46 3.71
N PHE A 205 15.35 2.37 4.29
CA PHE A 205 14.06 2.76 3.73
C PHE A 205 14.18 3.40 2.34
N GLY A 206 15.27 4.13 2.08
CA GLY A 206 15.51 4.78 0.79
C GLY A 206 15.65 3.78 -0.35
N LYS A 207 16.32 2.64 -0.09
CA LYS A 207 16.59 1.61 -1.10
C LYS A 207 15.50 0.55 -1.21
N ALA A 208 14.73 0.33 -0.13
CA ALA A 208 13.76 -0.76 -0.06
C ALA A 208 12.64 -0.59 -1.09
N PRO A 209 12.41 -1.58 -1.99
CA PRO A 209 11.28 -1.61 -2.92
C PRO A 209 10.07 -2.19 -2.19
N LEU A 210 9.31 -1.34 -1.49
CA LEU A 210 8.33 -1.77 -0.50
C LEU A 210 7.23 -2.68 -1.07
N SER A 211 6.67 -2.31 -2.22
CA SER A 211 5.54 -3.04 -2.81
C SER A 211 5.93 -4.34 -3.51
N GLU A 212 7.22 -4.51 -3.87
CA GLU A 212 7.71 -5.74 -4.50
C GLU A 212 7.76 -6.92 -3.52
N ILE A 213 7.99 -6.65 -2.24
CA ILE A 213 8.27 -7.66 -1.22
C ILE A 213 7.18 -8.73 -1.17
N GLN A 214 5.93 -8.36 -1.23
CA GLN A 214 4.83 -9.31 -1.21
C GLN A 214 4.84 -10.27 -2.41
N PHE A 215 5.20 -9.79 -3.60
CA PHE A 215 5.30 -10.63 -4.80
C PHE A 215 6.52 -11.55 -4.72
N LEU A 216 7.64 -11.09 -4.18
CA LEU A 216 8.81 -11.91 -3.91
C LEU A 216 8.51 -13.01 -2.87
N VAL A 217 7.74 -12.69 -1.83
CA VAL A 217 7.27 -13.71 -0.89
C VAL A 217 6.37 -14.74 -1.56
N MET A 218 5.41 -14.30 -2.39
CA MET A 218 4.55 -15.21 -3.16
C MET A 218 5.36 -16.11 -4.08
N GLN A 219 6.40 -15.58 -4.72
CA GLN A 219 7.33 -16.33 -5.56
C GLN A 219 8.08 -17.40 -4.77
N GLU A 220 8.70 -17.03 -3.64
CA GLU A 220 9.48 -17.99 -2.84
C GLU A 220 8.60 -19.03 -2.16
N VAL A 221 7.38 -18.66 -1.78
CA VAL A 221 6.38 -19.61 -1.28
C VAL A 221 6.03 -20.63 -2.35
N ALA A 222 5.74 -20.20 -3.59
CA ALA A 222 5.43 -21.12 -4.69
C ALA A 222 6.63 -22.03 -5.06
N ALA A 223 7.87 -21.51 -4.96
CA ALA A 223 9.07 -22.31 -5.21
C ALA A 223 9.33 -23.36 -4.12
N LEU A 224 9.10 -23.00 -2.85
CA LEU A 224 9.32 -23.90 -1.70
C LEU A 224 8.18 -24.92 -1.49
N TYR A 225 6.97 -24.50 -1.84
CA TYR A 225 5.72 -25.25 -1.62
C TYR A 225 4.89 -25.20 -2.92
N PRO A 226 5.25 -25.98 -3.96
CA PRO A 226 4.56 -25.93 -5.27
C PRO A 226 3.06 -26.19 -5.20
N ASP A 227 2.64 -27.05 -4.27
CA ASP A 227 1.23 -27.37 -3.97
C ASP A 227 0.57 -26.31 -3.07
N ARG A 228 1.22 -25.18 -2.84
CA ARG A 228 0.73 -24.02 -2.08
C ARG A 228 0.92 -22.71 -2.84
N ALA A 229 0.95 -22.74 -4.17
CA ALA A 229 0.99 -21.51 -4.95
C ALA A 229 -0.25 -20.64 -4.64
N VAL A 230 -0.06 -19.35 -4.43
CA VAL A 230 -1.07 -18.48 -3.79
C VAL A 230 -2.40 -18.47 -4.53
N PHE A 231 -2.40 -18.34 -5.87
CA PHE A 231 -3.63 -18.24 -6.66
C PHE A 231 -4.31 -19.59 -6.92
N ASP A 232 -3.65 -20.70 -6.61
CA ASP A 232 -4.26 -22.03 -6.66
C ASP A 232 -5.00 -22.37 -5.36
N HIS A 233 -4.58 -21.73 -4.23
CA HIS A 233 -5.08 -22.06 -2.90
C HIS A 233 -5.81 -20.92 -2.17
N ALA A 234 -5.63 -19.67 -2.58
CA ALA A 234 -6.39 -18.57 -2.00
C ALA A 234 -7.88 -18.64 -2.42
N ASP A 235 -8.73 -18.11 -1.57
CA ASP A 235 -10.15 -18.01 -1.86
C ASP A 235 -10.39 -17.16 -3.14
N LYS A 236 -10.94 -17.80 -4.17
CA LYS A 236 -11.25 -17.15 -5.45
C LYS A 236 -12.22 -15.97 -5.30
N GLY A 237 -13.09 -15.98 -4.27
CA GLY A 237 -13.96 -14.86 -3.95
C GLY A 237 -13.22 -13.58 -3.60
N ARG A 238 -11.94 -13.69 -3.20
CA ARG A 238 -11.07 -12.55 -2.85
C ARG A 238 -10.24 -12.01 -4.03
N PHE A 239 -10.23 -12.69 -5.17
CA PHE A 239 -9.45 -12.25 -6.33
C PHE A 239 -9.87 -10.86 -6.84
N ALA A 240 -11.16 -10.58 -6.83
CA ALA A 240 -11.67 -9.27 -7.24
C ALA A 240 -11.14 -8.13 -6.33
N MET A 241 -10.96 -8.39 -5.03
CA MET A 241 -10.38 -7.40 -4.10
C MET A 241 -8.88 -7.25 -4.36
N PHE A 242 -8.16 -8.34 -4.55
CA PHE A 242 -6.75 -8.30 -4.94
C PHE A 242 -6.54 -7.47 -6.23
N ASP A 243 -7.34 -7.72 -7.26
CA ASP A 243 -7.27 -7.00 -8.54
C ASP A 243 -7.53 -5.49 -8.36
N LYS A 244 -8.56 -5.14 -7.57
CA LYS A 244 -8.87 -3.74 -7.25
C LYS A 244 -7.74 -3.07 -6.47
N VAL A 245 -7.16 -3.74 -5.47
CA VAL A 245 -6.09 -3.17 -4.63
C VAL A 245 -4.78 -3.06 -5.38
N SER A 246 -4.45 -4.02 -6.26
CA SER A 246 -3.28 -3.94 -7.15
C SER A 246 -3.47 -2.99 -8.33
N GLY A 247 -4.71 -2.56 -8.58
CA GLY A 247 -5.07 -1.63 -9.64
C GLY A 247 -5.17 -2.24 -11.03
N SER A 248 -4.94 -3.55 -11.18
CA SER A 248 -5.04 -4.24 -12.46
C SER A 248 -5.21 -5.76 -12.30
N LYS A 249 -6.12 -6.35 -13.07
CA LYS A 249 -6.27 -7.82 -13.19
C LYS A 249 -5.03 -8.47 -13.82
N GLN A 250 -4.31 -7.73 -14.65
CA GLN A 250 -3.12 -8.22 -15.35
C GLN A 250 -2.02 -8.65 -14.38
N ILE A 251 -1.94 -8.03 -13.20
CA ILE A 251 -0.96 -8.41 -12.16
C ILE A 251 -1.21 -9.87 -11.75
N ARG A 252 -2.42 -10.22 -11.38
CA ARG A 252 -2.78 -11.60 -11.00
C ARG A 252 -2.65 -12.56 -12.17
N GLU A 253 -3.19 -12.21 -13.34
CA GLU A 253 -3.24 -13.08 -14.52
C GLU A 253 -1.85 -13.42 -15.09
N ARG A 254 -0.91 -12.49 -15.00
CA ARG A 254 0.48 -12.72 -15.41
C ARG A 254 1.25 -13.50 -14.35
N PHE A 255 1.16 -13.05 -13.08
CA PHE A 255 1.88 -13.68 -11.98
C PHE A 255 1.49 -15.14 -11.79
N SER A 256 0.19 -15.49 -11.87
CA SER A 256 -0.29 -16.85 -11.65
C SER A 256 0.23 -17.88 -12.67
N LYS A 257 0.76 -17.45 -13.82
CA LYS A 257 1.27 -18.39 -14.84
C LYS A 257 2.53 -19.14 -14.39
N ARG A 258 3.46 -18.45 -13.76
CA ARG A 258 4.75 -19.01 -13.32
C ARG A 258 5.12 -18.67 -11.88
N ASN A 259 4.32 -17.83 -11.19
CA ASN A 259 4.59 -17.30 -9.85
C ASN A 259 5.96 -16.60 -9.78
N ARG A 260 6.29 -15.75 -10.78
CA ARG A 260 7.56 -15.04 -10.86
C ARG A 260 7.34 -13.54 -10.87
N TRP A 261 8.10 -12.83 -10.03
CA TRP A 261 8.09 -11.36 -9.98
C TRP A 261 8.46 -10.75 -11.34
N GLU A 262 9.41 -11.32 -12.04
CA GLU A 262 9.85 -10.86 -13.35
C GLU A 262 8.74 -10.77 -14.41
N ASP A 263 7.66 -11.58 -14.29
CA ASP A 263 6.54 -11.61 -15.22
C ASP A 263 5.62 -10.39 -15.10
N ILE A 264 5.67 -9.71 -13.95
CA ILE A 264 4.83 -8.56 -13.66
C ILE A 264 5.63 -7.28 -13.41
N ARG A 265 6.93 -7.36 -13.20
CA ARG A 265 7.78 -6.22 -12.81
C ARG A 265 7.63 -5.02 -13.74
N ASP A 266 7.81 -5.25 -15.05
CA ASP A 266 7.74 -4.16 -16.02
C ASP A 266 6.33 -3.58 -16.12
N TYR A 267 5.32 -4.43 -15.96
CA TYR A 267 3.92 -3.98 -15.91
C TYR A 267 3.62 -3.19 -14.63
N TRP A 268 4.16 -3.62 -13.50
CA TRP A 268 3.99 -2.93 -12.21
C TRP A 268 4.55 -1.53 -12.23
N TYR A 269 5.66 -1.30 -12.93
CA TYR A 269 6.33 -0.01 -13.00
C TYR A 269 6.06 0.79 -14.29
N LYS A 270 5.21 0.31 -15.19
CA LYS A 270 5.00 0.90 -16.52
C LYS A 270 4.63 2.39 -16.51
N ASP A 271 3.91 2.83 -15.49
CA ASP A 271 3.34 4.18 -15.43
C ASP A 271 4.11 5.12 -14.47
N VAL A 272 5.11 4.60 -13.74
CA VAL A 272 5.76 5.32 -12.63
C VAL A 272 6.44 6.61 -13.09
N GLU A 273 7.18 6.57 -14.18
CA GLU A 273 7.92 7.73 -14.68
C GLU A 273 6.99 8.82 -15.23
N GLU A 274 5.91 8.44 -15.88
CA GLU A 274 4.89 9.38 -16.37
C GLU A 274 4.16 10.03 -15.20
N PHE A 275 3.73 9.22 -14.23
CA PHE A 275 3.10 9.74 -13.02
C PHE A 275 4.04 10.65 -12.21
N ARG A 276 5.33 10.32 -12.14
CA ARG A 276 6.35 11.17 -11.49
C ARG A 276 6.44 12.56 -12.14
N LYS A 277 6.38 12.62 -13.46
CA LYS A 277 6.40 13.90 -14.21
C LYS A 277 5.13 14.68 -13.96
N LEU A 278 3.97 14.03 -13.99
CA LEU A 278 2.67 14.64 -13.74
C LEU A 278 2.57 15.17 -12.30
N SER A 279 2.81 14.32 -11.33
CA SER A 279 2.65 14.65 -9.90
C SER A 279 3.58 15.77 -9.44
N LYS A 280 4.76 15.89 -10.04
CA LYS A 280 5.73 16.94 -9.72
C LYS A 280 5.17 18.36 -9.90
N GLN A 281 4.20 18.56 -10.80
CA GLN A 281 3.57 19.86 -11.03
C GLN A 281 2.73 20.33 -9.83
N TYR A 282 2.34 19.38 -8.98
CA TYR A 282 1.48 19.60 -7.80
C TYR A 282 2.25 19.63 -6.48
N TYR A 283 3.58 19.56 -6.51
CA TYR A 283 4.40 19.58 -5.30
C TYR A 283 4.31 20.93 -4.58
N LEU A 284 3.93 20.88 -3.31
CA LEU A 284 3.89 22.03 -2.42
C LEU A 284 5.18 22.17 -1.59
N TYR A 285 5.94 21.08 -1.49
CA TYR A 285 7.13 20.96 -0.65
C TYR A 285 8.34 20.49 -1.46
N LYS A 286 9.53 20.83 -0.97
CA LYS A 286 10.83 20.50 -1.58
C LYS A 286 11.45 19.26 -0.94
#